data_34f60e8341b7e87bc0fd2a7afc86ed2f
#
_entry.id   34f60e8341b7e87bc0fd2a7afc86ed2f
#
_cell.length_a   1.000
_cell.length_b   1.000
_cell.length_c   1.000
_cell.angle_alpha   90.00
_cell.angle_beta   90.00
_cell.angle_gamma   90.00
#
_symmetry.space_group_name_H-M   'P 1'
#
loop_
_entity.id
_entity.type
_entity.pdbx_description
1 polymer ?
#
loop_
_entity_poly.entity_id
_entity_poly.type
_entity_poly.pdbx_seq_one_letter_code
_entity_poly.pdbx_strand_id
1 'polypeptide(L)'
;MATDAELKQIQIDKYTRKQAEQFWIENRLLQCTEECGELIQALSKYQRILQGDKTCQTDMCHAEYMIVDEIADVELLLEQIKYLLGNEREVRERKLYKLDRTEQRLLE
;
A
#
# COMPACT_ATOMS: atom_id res chain seq x y z
N MET A 1 -15.88 -14.19 19.62
CA MET A 1 -16.49 -13.03 18.94
C MET A 1 -15.42 -12.22 18.19
N ALA A 2 -15.72 -11.78 17.00
CA ALA A 2 -14.75 -10.99 16.23
C ALA A 2 -14.54 -9.60 16.87
N THR A 3 -13.31 -9.13 16.86
CA THR A 3 -12.96 -7.78 17.33
C THR A 3 -13.42 -6.72 16.33
N ASP A 4 -13.43 -5.48 16.75
CA ASP A 4 -13.73 -4.34 15.87
C ASP A 4 -12.75 -4.28 14.68
N ALA A 5 -11.47 -4.51 14.92
CA ALA A 5 -10.46 -4.54 13.88
C ALA A 5 -10.69 -5.67 12.89
N GLU A 6 -11.05 -6.86 13.37
CA GLU A 6 -11.36 -8.01 12.52
C GLU A 6 -12.60 -7.75 11.65
N LEU A 7 -13.63 -7.15 12.23
CA LEU A 7 -14.84 -6.79 11.48
C LEU A 7 -14.55 -5.76 10.39
N LYS A 8 -13.73 -4.77 10.70
CA LYS A 8 -13.31 -3.79 9.70
C LYS A 8 -12.52 -4.42 8.57
N GLN A 9 -11.62 -5.37 8.89
CA GLN A 9 -10.82 -6.06 7.88
C GLN A 9 -11.72 -6.90 6.95
N ILE A 10 -12.70 -7.61 7.51
CA ILE A 10 -13.68 -8.38 6.73
C ILE A 10 -14.42 -7.46 5.76
N GLN A 11 -14.85 -6.30 6.24
CA GLN A 11 -15.53 -5.32 5.41
C GLN A 11 -14.63 -4.77 4.29
N ILE A 12 -13.39 -4.47 4.61
CA ILE A 12 -12.40 -4.01 3.63
C ILE A 12 -12.23 -5.06 2.54
N ASP A 13 -12.01 -6.32 2.92
CA ASP A 13 -11.82 -7.42 1.96
C ASP A 13 -13.03 -7.60 1.05
N LYS A 14 -14.21 -7.56 1.63
CA LYS A 14 -15.48 -7.70 0.88
C LYS A 14 -15.64 -6.60 -0.17
N TYR A 15 -15.47 -5.34 0.23
CA TYR A 15 -15.64 -4.22 -0.68
C TYR A 15 -14.51 -4.13 -1.72
N THR A 16 -13.30 -4.48 -1.33
CA THR A 16 -12.15 -4.51 -2.23
C THR A 16 -12.42 -5.47 -3.40
N ARG A 17 -12.89 -6.68 -3.11
CA ARG A 17 -13.21 -7.67 -4.14
C ARG A 17 -14.40 -7.25 -4.99
N LYS A 18 -15.44 -6.76 -4.34
CA LYS A 18 -16.65 -6.29 -5.05
C LYS A 18 -16.31 -5.19 -6.05
N GLN A 19 -15.49 -4.22 -5.63
CA GLN A 19 -15.10 -3.12 -6.49
C GLN A 19 -14.14 -3.57 -7.59
N ALA A 20 -13.23 -4.50 -7.30
CA ALA A 20 -12.32 -5.05 -8.29
C ALA A 20 -13.08 -5.67 -9.47
N GLU A 21 -14.19 -6.35 -9.20
CA GLU A 21 -15.00 -7.01 -10.22
C GLU A 21 -15.67 -6.04 -11.18
N GLN A 22 -15.72 -4.75 -10.85
CA GLN A 22 -16.34 -3.73 -11.68
C GLN A 22 -15.36 -3.05 -12.63
N PHE A 23 -14.08 -3.41 -12.58
CA PHE A 23 -13.03 -2.78 -13.37
C PHE A 23 -12.26 -3.82 -14.18
N TRP A 24 -11.74 -3.41 -15.33
CA TRP A 24 -10.80 -4.21 -16.10
C TRP A 24 -9.41 -4.13 -15.45
N ILE A 25 -8.62 -5.19 -15.63
CA ILE A 25 -7.27 -5.23 -15.07
C ILE A 25 -6.41 -4.06 -15.56
N GLU A 26 -6.54 -3.69 -16.84
CA GLU A 26 -5.78 -2.56 -17.40
C GLU A 26 -6.05 -1.26 -16.65
N ASN A 27 -7.30 -1.02 -16.26
CA ASN A 27 -7.67 0.16 -15.50
C ASN A 27 -7.03 0.13 -14.11
N ARG A 28 -7.04 -1.03 -13.46
CA ARG A 28 -6.43 -1.19 -12.13
C ARG A 28 -4.92 -1.02 -12.17
N LEU A 29 -4.26 -1.51 -13.22
CA LEU A 29 -2.82 -1.34 -13.39
C LEU A 29 -2.46 0.14 -13.61
N LEU A 30 -3.21 0.83 -14.46
CA LEU A 30 -2.99 2.26 -14.70
C LEU A 30 -3.19 3.06 -13.42
N GLN A 31 -4.30 2.83 -12.74
CA GLN A 31 -4.62 3.54 -11.51
C GLN A 31 -3.56 3.29 -10.42
N CYS A 32 -3.10 2.04 -10.30
CA CYS A 32 -2.05 1.69 -9.34
C CYS A 32 -0.74 2.41 -9.66
N THR A 33 -0.40 2.52 -10.94
CA THR A 33 0.79 3.25 -11.36
C THR A 33 0.71 4.72 -10.93
N GLU A 34 -0.44 5.35 -11.13
CA GLU A 34 -0.67 6.73 -10.73
C GLU A 34 -0.56 6.91 -9.21
N GLU A 35 -1.20 6.03 -8.45
CA GLU A 35 -1.17 6.12 -6.98
C GLU A 35 0.22 5.81 -6.40
N CYS A 36 0.97 4.92 -7.03
CA CYS A 36 2.37 4.70 -6.64
C CYS A 36 3.21 5.97 -6.84
N GLY A 37 2.96 6.72 -7.92
CA GLY A 37 3.61 8.00 -8.15
C GLY A 37 3.29 9.02 -7.06
N GLU A 38 2.04 9.08 -6.64
CA GLU A 38 1.61 9.97 -5.56
C GLU A 38 2.21 9.55 -4.20
N LEU A 39 2.31 8.24 -3.95
CA LEU A 39 3.00 7.75 -2.75
C LEU A 39 4.48 8.15 -2.75
N ILE A 40 5.15 8.04 -3.88
CA ILE A 40 6.55 8.46 -4.01
C ILE A 40 6.70 9.94 -3.65
N GLN A 41 5.80 10.78 -4.14
CA GLN A 41 5.80 12.21 -3.81
C GLN A 41 5.59 12.46 -2.31
N ALA A 42 4.64 11.76 -1.70
CA ALA A 42 4.37 11.90 -0.27
C ALA A 42 5.57 11.49 0.57
N LEU A 43 6.20 10.36 0.23
CA LEU A 43 7.41 9.89 0.91
C LEU A 43 8.57 10.87 0.75
N SER A 44 8.76 11.41 -0.44
CA SER A 44 9.80 12.39 -0.72
C SER A 44 9.63 13.67 0.13
N LYS A 45 8.41 14.18 0.21
CA LYS A 45 8.12 15.37 1.04
C LYS A 45 8.45 15.12 2.51
N TYR A 46 8.03 13.98 3.03
CA TYR A 46 8.32 13.62 4.42
C TYR A 46 9.81 13.52 4.69
N GLN A 47 10.55 12.87 3.78
CA GLN A 47 12.01 12.79 3.88
C GLN A 47 12.66 14.17 3.90
N ARG A 48 12.20 15.09 3.06
CA ARG A 48 12.72 16.46 3.00
C ARG A 48 12.50 17.19 4.31
N ILE A 49 11.33 17.03 4.92
CA ILE A 49 11.04 17.62 6.22
C ILE A 49 11.98 17.06 7.29
N LEU A 50 12.17 15.73 7.31
CA LEU A 50 13.08 15.09 8.27
C LEU A 50 14.54 15.55 8.10
N GLN A 51 14.93 15.88 6.88
CA GLN A 51 16.27 16.38 6.57
C GLN A 51 16.45 17.88 6.82
N GLY A 52 15.37 18.55 7.26
CA GLY A 52 15.44 19.99 7.56
C GLY A 52 15.36 20.89 6.34
N ASP A 53 14.82 20.41 5.23
CA ASP A 53 14.64 21.22 4.01
C ASP A 53 13.60 22.32 4.24
N LYS A 54 14.07 23.55 4.33
CA LYS A 54 13.22 24.71 4.61
C LYS A 54 12.39 25.13 3.41
N THR A 55 12.67 24.61 2.23
CA THR A 55 11.87 24.92 1.03
C THR A 55 10.56 24.10 1.01
N CYS A 56 10.47 23.04 1.81
CA CYS A 56 9.25 22.28 1.94
C CYS A 56 8.30 23.01 2.89
N GLN A 57 7.18 23.49 2.38
CA GLN A 57 6.24 24.31 3.14
C GLN A 57 5.16 23.51 3.89
N THR A 58 5.14 22.20 3.70
CA THR A 58 4.19 21.31 4.36
C THR A 58 4.68 20.99 5.76
N ASP A 59 3.80 21.04 6.78
CA ASP A 59 4.18 20.62 8.12
C ASP A 59 4.23 19.08 8.23
N MET A 60 4.90 18.60 9.29
CA MET A 60 5.13 17.17 9.50
C MET A 60 3.84 16.38 9.66
N CYS A 61 2.86 16.90 10.40
CA CYS A 61 1.60 16.20 10.62
C CYS A 61 0.83 15.99 9.34
N HIS A 62 0.81 17.01 8.48
CA HIS A 62 0.16 16.91 7.18
C HIS A 62 0.90 15.95 6.26
N ALA A 63 2.24 15.98 6.28
CA ALA A 63 3.05 15.06 5.47
C ALA A 63 2.83 13.60 5.89
N GLU A 64 2.73 13.33 7.19
CA GLU A 64 2.42 11.98 7.69
C GLU A 64 1.03 11.54 7.26
N TYR A 65 0.04 12.42 7.33
CA TYR A 65 -1.32 12.12 6.87
C TYR A 65 -1.34 11.76 5.39
N MET A 66 -0.59 12.49 4.57
CA MET A 66 -0.51 12.20 3.14
C MET A 66 0.07 10.81 2.86
N ILE A 67 1.07 10.40 3.64
CA ILE A 67 1.62 9.04 3.52
C ILE A 67 0.56 8.00 3.87
N VAL A 68 -0.17 8.20 4.96
CA VAL A 68 -1.25 7.27 5.37
C VAL A 68 -2.29 7.14 4.26
N ASP A 69 -2.72 8.27 3.71
CA ASP A 69 -3.73 8.30 2.66
C ASP A 69 -3.26 7.57 1.41
N GLU A 70 -2.02 7.84 0.97
CA GLU A 70 -1.48 7.19 -0.23
C GLU A 70 -1.17 5.71 -0.03
N ILE A 71 -0.74 5.30 1.17
CA ILE A 71 -0.58 3.88 1.50
C ILE A 71 -1.92 3.16 1.35
N ALA A 72 -2.99 3.76 1.88
CA ALA A 72 -4.33 3.17 1.77
C ALA A 72 -4.73 2.97 0.30
N ASP A 73 -4.53 4.00 -0.54
CA ASP A 73 -4.86 3.92 -1.96
C ASP A 73 -4.06 2.83 -2.67
N VAL A 74 -2.75 2.79 -2.46
CA VAL A 74 -1.87 1.80 -3.09
C VAL A 74 -2.20 0.39 -2.64
N GLU A 75 -2.39 0.18 -1.34
CA GLU A 75 -2.71 -1.14 -0.81
C GLU A 75 -4.04 -1.68 -1.35
N LEU A 76 -5.06 -0.83 -1.45
CA LEU A 76 -6.34 -1.23 -2.01
C LEU A 76 -6.19 -1.66 -3.47
N LEU A 77 -5.45 -0.90 -4.27
CA LEU A 77 -5.22 -1.24 -5.67
C LEU A 77 -4.38 -2.50 -5.82
N LEU A 78 -3.36 -2.69 -5.00
CA LEU A 78 -2.56 -3.91 -5.01
C LEU A 78 -3.42 -5.14 -4.68
N GLU A 79 -4.31 -5.02 -3.70
CA GLU A 79 -5.22 -6.11 -3.36
C GLU A 79 -6.18 -6.43 -4.49
N GLN A 80 -6.70 -5.41 -5.17
CA GLN A 80 -7.58 -5.60 -6.32
C GLN A 80 -6.85 -6.26 -7.49
N ILE A 81 -5.62 -5.86 -7.76
CA ILE A 81 -4.79 -6.46 -8.81
C ILE A 81 -4.52 -7.93 -8.50
N LYS A 82 -4.13 -8.25 -7.27
CA LYS A 82 -3.89 -9.64 -6.86
C LYS A 82 -5.14 -10.49 -7.06
N TYR A 83 -6.29 -9.95 -6.67
CA TYR A 83 -7.56 -10.65 -6.81
C TYR A 83 -7.88 -10.92 -8.29
N LEU A 84 -7.75 -9.90 -9.14
CA LEU A 84 -8.06 -10.02 -10.58
C LEU A 84 -7.09 -10.96 -11.31
N LEU A 85 -5.82 -10.97 -10.94
CA LEU A 85 -4.81 -11.85 -11.54
C LEU A 85 -4.78 -13.24 -10.91
N GLY A 86 -5.45 -13.43 -9.78
CA GLY A 86 -5.48 -14.72 -9.09
C GLY A 86 -4.14 -15.16 -8.54
N ASN A 87 -3.27 -14.22 -8.16
CA ASN A 87 -1.91 -14.52 -7.73
C ASN A 87 -1.62 -14.18 -6.26
N GLU A 88 -2.66 -14.13 -5.43
CA GLU A 88 -2.55 -13.83 -4.00
C GLU A 88 -1.59 -14.79 -3.29
N ARG A 89 -1.66 -16.08 -3.64
CA ARG A 89 -0.81 -17.12 -3.05
C ARG A 89 0.65 -16.90 -3.41
N GLU A 90 0.93 -16.65 -4.66
CA GLU A 90 2.30 -16.44 -5.15
C GLU A 90 2.94 -15.21 -4.50
N VAL A 91 2.18 -14.14 -4.35
CA VAL A 91 2.65 -12.92 -3.67
C VAL A 91 2.99 -13.23 -2.21
N ARG A 92 2.12 -13.97 -1.51
CA ARG A 92 2.35 -14.35 -0.11
C ARG A 92 3.62 -15.18 0.04
N GLU A 93 3.81 -16.17 -0.83
CA GLU A 93 5.00 -17.02 -0.82
C GLU A 93 6.26 -16.21 -1.08
N ARG A 94 6.20 -15.24 -1.99
CA ARG A 94 7.34 -14.36 -2.26
C ARG A 94 7.65 -13.45 -1.08
N LYS A 95 6.63 -12.96 -0.38
CA LYS A 95 6.84 -12.17 0.84
C LYS A 95 7.59 -12.98 1.89
N LEU A 96 7.17 -14.22 2.13
CA LEU A 96 7.82 -15.11 3.11
C LEU A 96 9.28 -15.38 2.73
N TYR A 97 9.53 -15.66 1.46
CA TYR A 97 10.90 -15.88 0.97
C TYR A 97 11.79 -14.65 1.23
N LYS A 98 11.28 -13.47 0.93
CA LYS A 98 12.05 -12.22 1.11
C LYS A 98 12.31 -11.91 2.59
N LEU A 99 11.32 -12.16 3.42
CA LEU A 99 11.46 -11.95 4.87
C LEU A 99 12.48 -12.92 5.46
N ASP A 100 12.41 -14.22 5.10
CA ASP A 100 13.38 -15.20 5.53
C ASP A 100 14.81 -14.81 5.13
N ARG A 101 14.99 -14.39 3.88
CA ARG A 101 16.29 -13.97 3.39
C ARG A 101 16.85 -12.81 4.20
N THR A 102 16.00 -11.85 4.54
CA THR A 102 16.39 -10.70 5.36
C THR A 102 16.74 -11.13 6.77
N GLU A 103 15.93 -12.00 7.39
CA GLU A 103 16.20 -12.53 8.72
C GLU A 103 17.55 -13.23 8.77
N GLN A 104 17.88 -14.03 7.77
CA GLN A 104 19.17 -14.71 7.70
C GLN A 104 20.33 -13.72 7.60
N ARG A 105 20.17 -12.65 6.83
CA ARG A 105 21.18 -11.60 6.71
C ARG A 105 21.41 -10.85 8.02
N LEU A 106 20.34 -10.64 8.80
CA LEU A 106 20.43 -9.95 10.09
C LEU A 106 21.14 -10.81 11.15
N LEU A 107 21.16 -12.14 10.98
CA LEU A 107 21.85 -13.07 11.88
C LEU A 107 23.37 -13.16 11.59
N GLU A 108 23.81 -12.67 10.45
CA GLU A 108 25.25 -12.62 10.10
C GLU A 108 25.95 -11.41 10.79
#